data_08f2f5e73ce9eb3cce24ba90dec38984
#
_entry.id   08f2f5e73ce9eb3cce24ba90dec38984
#
_cell.length_a   1.000
_cell.length_b   1.000
_cell.length_c   1.000
_cell.angle_alpha   90.00
_cell.angle_beta   90.00
_cell.angle_gamma   90.00
#
_symmetry.space_group_name_H-M   'P 1'
#
loop_
_entity.id
_entity.type
_entity.pdbx_description
1 polymer ?
#
loop_
_entity_poly.entity_id
_entity_poly.type
_entity_poly.pdbx_seq_one_letter_code
_entity_poly.pdbx_strand_id
1 'polypeptide(L)'
;DDYFPQIDPTGTKLYFTSQRQSRLSANTTTDGNYGEDVYYVQRAGNTWAPPTLLPEPINSRNNDGAATFSGDGQVMVYGQCSTEESIGSCDLYISTLDGDQWSAPVNLGNVVNSKDWDAQANLSADGTKILFSSDRPGGYGGEDIYMVEKNQFGDWGVAQNLGPIINTPYNDK
;
A
#
# COMPACT_ATOMS: atom_id res chain seq x y z
N ASP A 1 9.91 -13.10 -4.04
CA ASP A 1 8.66 -12.94 -4.81
C ASP A 1 8.49 -11.48 -5.24
N ASP A 2 7.75 -11.26 -6.35
CA ASP A 2 7.36 -9.94 -6.86
C ASP A 2 5.85 -9.94 -7.07
N TYR A 3 5.12 -8.91 -6.58
CA TYR A 3 3.65 -8.85 -6.60
C TYR A 3 3.12 -7.42 -6.48
N PHE A 4 1.81 -7.22 -6.55
CA PHE A 4 1.11 -5.93 -6.56
C PHE A 4 1.66 -4.95 -7.61
N PRO A 5 1.65 -5.32 -8.91
CA PRO A 5 2.11 -4.42 -9.95
C PRO A 5 1.10 -3.29 -10.18
N GLN A 6 1.60 -2.06 -10.21
CA GLN A 6 0.83 -0.85 -10.51
C GLN A 6 1.57 0.01 -11.54
N ILE A 7 0.91 0.29 -12.66
CA ILE A 7 1.43 1.25 -13.65
C ILE A 7 1.06 2.66 -13.19
N ASP A 8 2.01 3.57 -13.23
CA ASP A 8 1.76 4.98 -12.97
C ASP A 8 0.79 5.58 -14.02
N PRO A 9 0.07 6.66 -13.71
CA PRO A 9 -0.92 7.23 -14.64
C PRO A 9 -0.36 7.66 -15.99
N THR A 10 0.96 7.90 -16.08
CA THR A 10 1.63 8.25 -17.34
C THR A 10 1.97 7.04 -18.20
N GLY A 11 1.89 5.83 -17.66
CA GLY A 11 2.31 4.59 -18.32
C GLY A 11 3.81 4.44 -18.48
N THR A 12 4.61 5.26 -17.80
CA THR A 12 6.07 5.28 -17.92
C THR A 12 6.81 4.53 -16.84
N LYS A 13 6.17 4.29 -15.69
CA LYS A 13 6.72 3.52 -14.57
C LYS A 13 5.78 2.39 -14.20
N LEU A 14 6.35 1.25 -13.86
CA LEU A 14 5.64 0.14 -13.22
C LEU A 14 6.22 -0.02 -11.82
N TYR A 15 5.40 0.18 -10.81
CA TYR A 15 5.73 -0.08 -9.41
C TYR A 15 5.30 -1.49 -9.02
N PHE A 16 6.00 -2.09 -8.08
CA PHE A 16 5.68 -3.42 -7.57
C PHE A 16 6.36 -3.64 -6.21
N THR A 17 5.82 -4.53 -5.42
CA THR A 17 6.41 -5.00 -4.17
C THR A 17 7.36 -6.16 -4.45
N SER A 18 8.51 -6.18 -3.80
CA SER A 18 9.50 -7.23 -4.00
C SER A 18 10.20 -7.60 -2.70
N GLN A 19 10.45 -8.90 -2.52
CA GLN A 19 11.26 -9.48 -1.45
C GLN A 19 12.73 -9.71 -1.88
N ARG A 20 13.22 -8.96 -2.87
CA ARG A 20 14.63 -9.03 -3.26
C ARG A 20 15.49 -8.32 -2.24
N GLN A 21 16.74 -8.77 -2.08
CA GLN A 21 17.70 -8.12 -1.20
C GLN A 21 17.83 -6.63 -1.54
N SER A 22 17.57 -5.77 -0.58
CA SER A 22 17.79 -4.33 -0.68
C SER A 22 18.81 -3.88 0.37
N ARG A 23 19.29 -2.65 0.22
CA ARG A 23 20.15 -2.02 1.23
C ARG A 23 19.38 -1.65 2.51
N LEU A 24 18.06 -1.55 2.45
CA LEU A 24 17.20 -1.20 3.58
C LEU A 24 16.76 -2.46 4.32
N SER A 25 16.35 -3.50 3.62
CA SER A 25 16.00 -4.81 4.19
C SER A 25 17.26 -5.65 4.46
N ALA A 26 18.13 -5.16 5.35
CA ALA A 26 19.39 -5.84 5.66
C ALA A 26 19.21 -7.16 6.43
N ASN A 27 18.05 -7.40 7.03
CA ASN A 27 17.76 -8.60 7.81
C ASN A 27 16.82 -9.53 7.04
N THR A 28 17.19 -10.80 6.97
CA THR A 28 16.28 -11.85 6.52
C THR A 28 15.23 -12.10 7.58
N THR A 29 14.00 -12.34 7.14
CA THR A 29 12.93 -12.88 7.99
C THR A 29 13.28 -14.28 8.49
N THR A 30 12.52 -14.82 9.45
CA THR A 30 12.78 -16.14 10.05
C THR A 30 12.74 -17.30 9.04
N ASP A 31 12.09 -17.11 7.91
CA ASP A 31 12.02 -18.05 6.77
C ASP A 31 13.13 -17.84 5.73
N GLY A 32 14.07 -16.94 5.97
CA GLY A 32 15.21 -16.66 5.11
C GLY A 32 14.95 -15.71 3.94
N ASN A 33 13.75 -15.12 3.87
CA ASN A 33 13.42 -14.10 2.89
C ASN A 33 13.85 -12.70 3.37
N TYR A 34 14.06 -11.79 2.43
CA TYR A 34 14.24 -10.38 2.74
C TYR A 34 12.87 -9.72 3.00
N GLY A 35 12.86 -8.58 3.69
CA GLY A 35 11.67 -7.76 3.86
C GLY A 35 11.09 -7.29 2.52
N GLU A 36 9.86 -6.83 2.57
CA GLU A 36 9.14 -6.30 1.41
C GLU A 36 9.48 -4.84 1.22
N ASP A 37 9.84 -4.48 -0.01
CA ASP A 37 10.11 -3.09 -0.43
C ASP A 37 9.37 -2.75 -1.72
N VAL A 38 9.03 -1.47 -1.91
CA VAL A 38 8.48 -0.94 -3.15
C VAL A 38 9.62 -0.65 -4.13
N TYR A 39 9.54 -1.27 -5.31
CA TYR A 39 10.41 -1.03 -6.45
C TYR A 39 9.64 -0.41 -7.60
N TYR A 40 10.37 0.19 -8.51
CA TYR A 40 9.83 0.56 -9.80
C TYR A 40 10.80 0.22 -10.95
N VAL A 41 10.24 0.07 -12.14
CA VAL A 41 10.98 0.03 -13.40
C VAL A 41 10.50 1.16 -14.29
N GLN A 42 11.46 1.79 -14.99
CA GLN A 42 11.19 2.85 -15.96
C GLN A 42 11.04 2.25 -17.35
N ARG A 43 10.10 2.74 -18.14
CA ARG A 43 9.96 2.34 -19.53
C ARG A 43 11.12 2.86 -20.37
N ALA A 44 11.74 1.97 -21.16
CA ALA A 44 12.85 2.25 -22.05
C ALA A 44 12.51 1.75 -23.46
N GLY A 45 11.82 2.58 -24.23
CA GLY A 45 11.27 2.19 -25.53
C GLY A 45 10.23 1.08 -25.40
N ASN A 46 10.49 -0.10 -25.98
CA ASN A 46 9.59 -1.27 -25.92
C ASN A 46 9.93 -2.24 -24.78
N THR A 47 10.82 -1.87 -23.86
CA THR A 47 11.25 -2.72 -22.73
C THR A 47 11.24 -1.90 -21.44
N TRP A 48 11.64 -2.52 -20.33
CA TRP A 48 11.78 -1.91 -19.02
C TRP A 48 13.26 -1.84 -18.61
N ALA A 49 13.64 -0.76 -17.96
CA ALA A 49 14.95 -0.63 -17.32
C ALA A 49 15.06 -1.61 -16.12
N PRO A 50 16.26 -1.86 -15.59
CA PRO A 50 16.41 -2.63 -14.38
C PRO A 50 15.62 -2.03 -13.20
N PRO A 51 15.12 -2.89 -12.27
CA PRO A 51 14.41 -2.44 -11.10
C PRO A 51 15.22 -1.49 -10.22
N THR A 52 14.57 -0.43 -9.78
CA THR A 52 15.11 0.57 -8.87
C THR A 52 14.31 0.57 -7.57
N LEU A 53 15.01 0.46 -6.44
CA LEU A 53 14.41 0.60 -5.11
C LEU A 53 13.86 2.03 -4.96
N LEU A 54 12.61 2.17 -4.55
CA LEU A 54 12.09 3.48 -4.17
C LEU A 54 12.81 3.94 -2.89
N PRO A 55 13.35 5.18 -2.85
CA PRO A 55 14.15 5.61 -1.71
C PRO A 55 13.30 5.88 -0.46
N GLU A 56 13.96 6.06 0.68
CA GLU A 56 13.34 6.72 1.82
C GLU A 56 12.75 8.09 1.37
N PRO A 57 11.61 8.50 1.95
CA PRO A 57 10.98 7.94 3.15
C PRO A 57 9.92 6.86 2.87
N ILE A 58 9.73 6.41 1.63
CA ILE A 58 8.69 5.41 1.31
C ILE A 58 9.10 4.03 1.82
N ASN A 59 10.23 3.52 1.36
CA ASN A 59 10.77 2.29 1.93
C ASN A 59 11.50 2.58 3.25
N SER A 60 11.32 1.72 4.20
CA SER A 60 11.88 1.78 5.54
C SER A 60 12.77 0.55 5.83
N ARG A 61 12.99 0.24 7.10
CA ARG A 61 13.64 -1.01 7.53
C ARG A 61 12.64 -2.14 7.77
N ASN A 62 11.36 -1.83 7.67
CA ASN A 62 10.25 -2.74 7.85
C ASN A 62 9.72 -3.23 6.50
N ASN A 63 8.57 -3.88 6.49
CA ASN A 63 7.91 -4.27 5.25
C ASN A 63 7.08 -3.09 4.71
N ASP A 64 7.36 -2.72 3.48
CA ASP A 64 6.70 -1.63 2.76
C ASP A 64 6.21 -2.16 1.41
N GLY A 65 4.92 -2.00 1.09
CA GLY A 65 4.42 -2.60 -0.15
C GLY A 65 3.00 -2.23 -0.55
N ALA A 66 2.55 -2.87 -1.63
CA ALA A 66 1.21 -2.72 -2.19
C ALA A 66 0.85 -1.25 -2.51
N ALA A 67 1.79 -0.51 -3.14
CA ALA A 67 1.60 0.89 -3.49
C ALA A 67 0.57 1.09 -4.60
N THR A 68 -0.33 2.04 -4.43
CA THR A 68 -1.34 2.49 -5.40
C THR A 68 -1.34 4.01 -5.51
N PHE A 69 -1.85 4.55 -6.63
CA PHE A 69 -1.72 5.97 -6.96
C PHE A 69 -3.04 6.59 -7.35
N SER A 70 -3.21 7.89 -7.05
CA SER A 70 -4.26 8.71 -7.66
C SER A 70 -4.07 8.85 -9.17
N GLY A 71 -5.13 9.17 -9.90
CA GLY A 71 -5.11 9.29 -11.36
C GLY A 71 -4.20 10.38 -11.90
N ASP A 72 -3.82 11.36 -11.10
CA ASP A 72 -2.83 12.40 -11.41
C ASP A 72 -1.40 12.00 -10.99
N GLY A 73 -1.24 10.87 -10.28
CA GLY A 73 0.05 10.39 -9.77
C GLY A 73 0.63 11.19 -8.62
N GLN A 74 -0.13 12.12 -8.03
CA GLN A 74 0.37 12.99 -6.98
C GLN A 74 0.20 12.42 -5.57
N VAL A 75 -0.64 11.40 -5.43
CA VAL A 75 -0.91 10.73 -4.13
C VAL A 75 -0.60 9.26 -4.27
N MET A 76 0.11 8.72 -3.29
CA MET A 76 0.36 7.29 -3.12
C MET A 76 -0.23 6.83 -1.80
N VAL A 77 -0.91 5.68 -1.83
CA VAL A 77 -1.30 4.93 -0.62
C VAL A 77 -0.62 3.58 -0.68
N TYR A 78 -0.10 3.11 0.45
CA TYR A 78 0.62 1.84 0.53
C TYR A 78 0.61 1.29 1.95
N GLY A 79 0.99 0.03 2.13
CA GLY A 79 1.08 -0.62 3.43
C GLY A 79 2.48 -0.49 4.03
N GLN A 80 2.56 -0.18 5.32
CA GLN A 80 3.78 -0.34 6.13
C GLN A 80 3.47 -1.19 7.36
N CYS A 81 4.37 -2.10 7.69
CA CYS A 81 4.18 -3.00 8.83
C CYS A 81 5.18 -2.70 9.95
N SER A 82 4.72 -2.86 11.19
CA SER A 82 5.59 -2.81 12.38
C SER A 82 6.41 -1.53 12.54
N THR A 83 5.85 -0.38 12.16
CA THR A 83 6.46 0.92 12.44
C THR A 83 6.17 1.37 13.88
N GLU A 84 6.90 2.36 14.39
CA GLU A 84 6.62 2.94 15.71
C GLU A 84 5.26 3.65 15.78
N GLU A 85 4.73 4.07 14.63
CA GLU A 85 3.45 4.78 14.49
C GLU A 85 2.29 3.85 14.11
N SER A 86 2.55 2.54 13.93
CA SER A 86 1.52 1.57 13.56
C SER A 86 0.49 1.40 14.68
N ILE A 87 -0.78 1.38 14.29
CA ILE A 87 -1.94 1.07 15.15
C ILE A 87 -2.09 -0.45 15.24
N GLY A 88 -1.90 -1.14 14.11
CA GLY A 88 -1.96 -2.59 13.96
C GLY A 88 -0.63 -3.23 13.59
N SER A 89 -0.69 -4.45 13.09
CA SER A 89 0.50 -5.16 12.59
C SER A 89 1.00 -4.58 11.27
N CYS A 90 0.10 -4.20 10.39
CA CYS A 90 0.32 -3.42 9.17
C CYS A 90 -0.77 -2.37 9.04
N ASP A 91 -0.40 -1.19 8.62
CA ASP A 91 -1.30 -0.05 8.44
C ASP A 91 -1.16 0.55 7.04
N LEU A 92 -2.21 1.24 6.59
CA LEU A 92 -2.19 2.06 5.39
C LEU A 92 -1.63 3.44 5.69
N TYR A 93 -0.69 3.86 4.86
CA TYR A 93 -0.06 5.17 4.89
C TYR A 93 -0.30 5.92 3.58
N ILE A 94 -0.29 7.23 3.64
CA ILE A 94 -0.42 8.12 2.49
C ILE A 94 0.83 9.00 2.37
N SER A 95 1.28 9.21 1.14
CA SER A 95 2.34 10.15 0.79
C SER A 95 1.95 10.96 -0.44
N THR A 96 2.43 12.19 -0.52
CA THR A 96 2.20 13.10 -1.65
C THR A 96 3.50 13.39 -2.38
N LEU A 97 3.41 13.56 -3.70
CA LEU A 97 4.55 13.88 -4.55
C LEU A 97 4.75 15.40 -4.62
N ASP A 98 5.93 15.87 -4.25
CA ASP A 98 6.35 17.26 -4.42
C ASP A 98 7.57 17.29 -5.36
N GLY A 99 7.37 17.75 -6.58
CA GLY A 99 8.34 17.61 -7.65
C GLY A 99 8.62 16.13 -7.95
N ASP A 100 9.84 15.69 -7.67
CA ASP A 100 10.27 14.29 -7.86
C ASP A 100 10.42 13.52 -6.55
N GLN A 101 9.98 14.08 -5.42
CA GLN A 101 10.17 13.50 -4.09
C GLN A 101 8.83 13.22 -3.40
N TRP A 102 8.73 12.03 -2.84
CA TRP A 102 7.61 11.67 -1.97
C TRP A 102 7.78 12.29 -0.59
N SER A 103 6.70 12.84 -0.05
CA SER A 103 6.67 13.35 1.34
C SER A 103 6.88 12.21 2.35
N ALA A 104 7.22 12.57 3.58
CA ALA A 104 7.16 11.62 4.69
C ALA A 104 5.76 10.98 4.75
N PRO A 105 5.66 9.64 4.92
CA PRO A 105 4.39 8.96 5.00
C PRO A 105 3.61 9.38 6.24
N VAL A 106 2.29 9.48 6.08
CA VAL A 106 1.36 9.78 7.18
C VAL A 106 0.43 8.59 7.36
N ASN A 107 0.36 8.05 8.57
CA ASN A 107 -0.59 6.97 8.91
C ASN A 107 -2.02 7.49 8.72
N LEU A 108 -2.89 6.71 8.05
CA LEU A 108 -4.28 7.12 7.80
C LEU A 108 -5.17 7.14 9.05
N GLY A 109 -4.61 6.72 10.20
CA GLY A 109 -5.25 6.81 11.49
C GLY A 109 -6.34 5.77 11.72
N ASN A 110 -6.90 5.77 12.92
CA ASN A 110 -7.84 4.76 13.42
C ASN A 110 -9.25 4.78 12.79
N VAL A 111 -9.53 5.73 11.92
CA VAL A 111 -10.77 5.73 11.12
C VAL A 111 -10.64 4.80 9.91
N VAL A 112 -9.41 4.60 9.42
CA VAL A 112 -9.07 3.69 8.34
C VAL A 112 -8.45 2.40 8.89
N ASN A 113 -7.34 2.53 9.62
CA ASN A 113 -6.57 1.42 10.17
C ASN A 113 -7.20 0.85 11.45
N SER A 114 -7.01 -0.43 11.66
CA SER A 114 -7.46 -1.17 12.85
C SER A 114 -6.27 -1.56 13.74
N LYS A 115 -6.51 -2.39 14.76
CA LYS A 115 -5.44 -2.99 15.57
C LYS A 115 -4.87 -4.27 14.97
N ASP A 116 -5.42 -4.70 13.86
CA ASP A 116 -5.09 -5.94 13.19
C ASP A 116 -4.25 -5.66 11.94
N TRP A 117 -4.42 -6.38 10.86
CA TRP A 117 -3.70 -6.19 9.60
C TRP A 117 -4.56 -5.43 8.59
N ASP A 118 -4.07 -4.31 8.08
CA ASP A 118 -4.71 -3.48 7.07
C ASP A 118 -3.72 -3.21 5.94
N ALA A 119 -3.96 -3.73 4.74
CA ALA A 119 -3.02 -3.60 3.62
C ALA A 119 -3.70 -3.78 2.26
N GLN A 120 -2.88 -3.88 1.20
CA GLN A 120 -3.32 -4.17 -0.17
C GLN A 120 -4.33 -3.15 -0.70
N ALA A 121 -4.03 -1.87 -0.47
CA ALA A 121 -4.90 -0.77 -0.86
C ALA A 121 -5.00 -0.59 -2.38
N ASN A 122 -6.17 -0.14 -2.82
CA ASN A 122 -6.40 0.39 -4.15
C ASN A 122 -7.07 1.77 -4.03
N LEU A 123 -6.37 2.81 -4.48
CA LEU A 123 -6.85 4.19 -4.44
C LEU A 123 -7.64 4.51 -5.71
N SER A 124 -8.81 5.12 -5.57
CA SER A 124 -9.57 5.62 -6.73
C SER A 124 -8.81 6.72 -7.47
N ALA A 125 -9.05 6.84 -8.78
CA ALA A 125 -8.35 7.81 -9.62
C ALA A 125 -8.53 9.27 -9.15
N ASP A 126 -9.67 9.60 -8.56
CA ASP A 126 -9.95 10.93 -7.98
C ASP A 126 -9.36 11.12 -6.57
N GLY A 127 -8.71 10.09 -6.01
CA GLY A 127 -8.11 10.14 -4.68
C GLY A 127 -9.10 10.23 -3.51
N THR A 128 -10.38 9.90 -3.75
CA THR A 128 -11.45 10.06 -2.76
C THR A 128 -11.87 8.78 -2.06
N LYS A 129 -11.52 7.60 -2.62
CA LYS A 129 -11.88 6.30 -2.07
C LYS A 129 -10.67 5.39 -2.01
N ILE A 130 -10.59 4.56 -0.96
CA ILE A 130 -9.63 3.47 -0.84
C ILE A 130 -10.41 2.19 -0.61
N LEU A 131 -10.16 1.17 -1.43
CA LEU A 131 -10.47 -0.22 -1.16
C LEU A 131 -9.23 -0.86 -0.55
N PHE A 132 -9.40 -1.74 0.43
CA PHE A 132 -8.28 -2.43 1.06
C PHE A 132 -8.72 -3.72 1.73
N SER A 133 -7.79 -4.62 1.98
CA SER A 133 -8.03 -5.86 2.73
C SER A 133 -7.68 -5.68 4.19
N SER A 134 -8.48 -6.29 5.08
CA SER A 134 -8.30 -6.23 6.53
C SER A 134 -8.79 -7.50 7.19
N ASP A 135 -8.06 -8.00 8.19
CA ASP A 135 -8.45 -9.12 9.04
C ASP A 135 -9.11 -8.67 10.36
N ARG A 136 -9.58 -7.40 10.40
CA ARG A 136 -10.28 -6.84 11.58
C ARG A 136 -11.50 -7.64 11.97
N PRO A 137 -11.81 -7.76 13.29
CA PRO A 137 -12.98 -8.50 13.77
C PRO A 137 -14.30 -7.98 13.20
N GLY A 138 -15.24 -8.89 12.97
CA GLY A 138 -16.60 -8.57 12.53
C GLY A 138 -16.80 -8.64 11.02
N GLY A 139 -15.83 -9.16 10.28
CA GLY A 139 -15.95 -9.49 8.88
C GLY A 139 -16.71 -10.81 8.61
N TYR A 140 -16.63 -11.27 7.37
CA TYR A 140 -17.28 -12.51 6.90
C TYR A 140 -16.30 -13.68 6.83
N GLY A 141 -15.01 -13.41 6.66
CA GLY A 141 -13.95 -14.39 6.49
C GLY A 141 -12.73 -14.15 7.36
N GLY A 142 -11.57 -14.51 6.85
CA GLY A 142 -10.29 -14.20 7.47
C GLY A 142 -9.89 -12.75 7.14
N GLU A 143 -9.61 -12.48 5.87
CA GLU A 143 -9.40 -11.12 5.35
C GLU A 143 -10.59 -10.73 4.48
N ASP A 144 -11.16 -9.57 4.72
CA ASP A 144 -12.30 -9.02 3.97
C ASP A 144 -11.91 -7.71 3.27
N ILE A 145 -12.62 -7.38 2.19
CA ILE A 145 -12.46 -6.10 1.51
C ILE A 145 -13.33 -5.05 2.19
N TYR A 146 -12.67 -3.95 2.56
CA TYR A 146 -13.26 -2.74 3.14
C TYR A 146 -13.11 -1.55 2.21
N MET A 147 -13.92 -0.54 2.42
CA MET A 147 -13.85 0.75 1.74
C MET A 147 -13.88 1.90 2.73
N VAL A 148 -13.08 2.90 2.46
CA VAL A 148 -13.21 4.24 3.06
C VAL A 148 -13.43 5.27 1.97
N GLU A 149 -14.17 6.33 2.30
CA GLU A 149 -14.44 7.44 1.39
C GLU A 149 -14.21 8.77 2.13
N LYS A 150 -13.65 9.75 1.44
CA LYS A 150 -13.50 11.11 1.96
C LYS A 150 -14.87 11.79 2.04
N ASN A 151 -15.08 12.50 3.13
CA ASN A 151 -16.23 13.37 3.31
C ASN A 151 -16.08 14.65 2.47
N GLN A 152 -17.10 15.54 2.49
CA GLN A 152 -17.08 16.80 1.76
C GLN A 152 -15.98 17.79 2.21
N PHE A 153 -15.33 17.55 3.34
CA PHE A 153 -14.23 18.35 3.86
C PHE A 153 -12.85 17.77 3.52
N GLY A 154 -12.82 16.59 2.88
CA GLY A 154 -11.60 15.90 2.50
C GLY A 154 -11.03 14.94 3.56
N ASP A 155 -11.70 14.77 4.70
CA ASP A 155 -11.30 13.83 5.74
C ASP A 155 -11.76 12.42 5.40
N TRP A 156 -10.94 11.41 5.70
CA TRP A 156 -11.30 10.00 5.56
C TRP A 156 -12.42 9.62 6.52
N GLY A 157 -13.43 8.93 6.01
CA GLY A 157 -14.50 8.34 6.80
C GLY A 157 -14.09 7.04 7.46
N VAL A 158 -15.03 6.43 8.19
CA VAL A 158 -14.82 5.13 8.86
C VAL A 158 -14.85 4.00 7.83
N ALA A 159 -13.96 3.03 7.99
CA ALA A 159 -13.89 1.84 7.15
C ALA A 159 -15.19 1.03 7.21
N GLN A 160 -15.72 0.68 6.03
CA GLN A 160 -16.97 -0.08 5.87
C GLN A 160 -16.68 -1.39 5.16
N ASN A 161 -17.10 -2.52 5.74
CA ASN A 161 -17.05 -3.82 5.10
C ASN A 161 -17.99 -3.84 3.88
N LEU A 162 -17.55 -4.36 2.74
CA LEU A 162 -18.36 -4.40 1.52
C LEU A 162 -19.46 -5.46 1.51
N GLY A 163 -19.56 -6.25 2.58
CA GLY A 163 -20.65 -7.18 2.80
C GLY A 163 -20.54 -8.49 2.00
N PRO A 164 -21.50 -9.41 2.19
CA PRO A 164 -21.41 -10.79 1.74
C PRO A 164 -21.65 -10.99 0.23
N ILE A 165 -21.87 -9.93 -0.54
CA ILE A 165 -21.90 -10.00 -2.00
C ILE A 165 -20.46 -9.98 -2.55
N ILE A 166 -19.58 -9.30 -1.86
CA ILE A 166 -18.15 -9.17 -2.20
C ILE A 166 -17.32 -10.14 -1.36
N ASN A 167 -17.49 -10.08 -0.04
CA ASN A 167 -16.69 -10.86 0.90
C ASN A 167 -17.27 -12.26 1.13
N THR A 168 -16.38 -13.23 1.29
CA THR A 168 -16.68 -14.66 1.46
C THR A 168 -16.22 -15.16 2.84
N PRO A 169 -16.52 -16.42 3.24
CA PRO A 169 -15.94 -17.00 4.47
C PRO A 169 -14.43 -17.30 4.41
N TYR A 170 -13.75 -16.90 3.35
CA TYR A 170 -12.31 -17.10 3.12
C TYR A 170 -11.55 -15.78 3.22
N ASN A 171 -10.36 -15.70 2.61
CA ASN A 171 -9.60 -14.46 2.47
C ASN A 171 -9.94 -13.80 1.14
N ASP A 172 -10.41 -12.56 1.19
CA ASP A 172 -10.75 -11.72 0.04
C ASP A 172 -9.74 -10.54 -0.02
N LYS A 173 -9.07 -10.40 -1.21
CA LYS A 173 -7.93 -9.46 -1.40
C LYS A 173 -8.08 -8.63 -2.67
#